data_fe1bc3d44d81c738fc12d18996df8feb
#
_entry.id   fe1bc3d44d81c738fc12d18996df8feb
#
_cell.length_a   1.000
_cell.length_b   1.000
_cell.length_c   1.000
_cell.angle_alpha   90.00
_cell.angle_beta   90.00
_cell.angle_gamma   90.00
#
_symmetry.space_group_name_H-M   'P 1'
#
loop_
_entity.id
_entity.type
_entity.pdbx_description
1 polymer ?
#
loop_
_entity_poly.entity_id
_entity_poly.type
_entity_poly.pdbx_seq_one_letter_code
_entity_poly.pdbx_strand_id
1 'polypeptide(L)'
;MQKNVVLHIDARKMTTGQTWPVAPCEGPRTMAVDQNNGRLFIGCANRRMVILDSTNGRVIASVPIGAGPDDSAYDPETRLIYTSNGDGTVSIIQQESPDRYSVLETVKTAPGARNMALDLKTKQIFLPLSDRGPPPPPTAQAPNPRGAFIPGTFQILVFGM
;
A
#
# COMPACT_ATOMS: atom_id res chain seq x y z
N MET A 1 1.93 -20.55 -8.09
CA MET A 1 1.88 -20.19 -6.67
C MET A 1 2.44 -18.79 -6.49
N GLN A 2 1.73 -17.89 -5.85
CA GLN A 2 2.27 -16.58 -5.43
C GLN A 2 3.33 -16.82 -4.36
N LYS A 3 4.53 -16.29 -4.57
CA LYS A 3 5.58 -16.32 -3.54
C LYS A 3 5.37 -15.11 -2.63
N ASN A 4 5.00 -15.33 -1.39
CA ASN A 4 4.85 -14.27 -0.38
C ASN A 4 6.23 -13.94 0.21
N VAL A 5 7.04 -13.21 -0.58
CA VAL A 5 8.42 -12.89 -0.22
C VAL A 5 8.80 -11.48 -0.67
N VAL A 6 9.77 -10.89 0.02
CA VAL A 6 10.56 -9.76 -0.46
C VAL A 6 11.86 -10.29 -1.03
N LEU A 7 12.23 -9.84 -2.22
CA LEU A 7 13.48 -10.16 -2.89
C LEU A 7 14.42 -8.96 -2.83
N HIS A 8 15.56 -9.13 -2.22
CA HIS A 8 16.64 -8.13 -2.27
C HIS A 8 17.38 -8.21 -3.60
N ILE A 9 17.60 -7.07 -4.25
CA ILE A 9 18.33 -6.96 -5.52
C ILE A 9 19.46 -5.93 -5.31
N ASP A 10 20.70 -6.33 -5.57
CA ASP A 10 21.81 -5.40 -5.68
C ASP A 10 21.73 -4.72 -7.06
N ALA A 11 21.27 -3.47 -7.09
CA ALA A 11 21.08 -2.72 -8.32
C ALA A 11 22.38 -2.36 -9.04
N ARG A 12 23.51 -2.37 -8.35
CA ARG A 12 24.83 -2.09 -8.97
C ARG A 12 25.37 -3.33 -9.68
N LYS A 13 25.22 -4.49 -9.05
CA LYS A 13 25.68 -5.77 -9.59
C LYS A 13 24.64 -6.47 -10.45
N MET A 14 23.41 -5.99 -10.43
CA MET A 14 22.25 -6.62 -11.08
C MET A 14 22.09 -8.10 -10.67
N THR A 15 22.36 -8.39 -9.40
CA THR A 15 22.26 -9.74 -8.84
C THR A 15 21.15 -9.83 -7.80
N THR A 16 20.48 -10.98 -7.77
CA THR A 16 19.52 -11.29 -6.71
C THR A 16 20.29 -11.68 -5.44
N GLY A 17 19.91 -11.05 -4.33
CA GLY A 17 20.40 -11.36 -3.00
C GLY A 17 19.47 -12.28 -2.23
N GLN A 18 19.25 -11.96 -0.96
CA GLN A 18 18.42 -12.73 -0.05
C GLN A 18 16.94 -12.64 -0.41
N THR A 19 16.21 -13.69 -0.08
CA THR A 19 14.74 -13.73 -0.19
C THR A 19 14.17 -13.88 1.21
N TRP A 20 13.27 -12.98 1.60
CA TRP A 20 12.68 -12.95 2.93
C TRP A 20 11.20 -13.32 2.89
N PRO A 21 10.78 -14.38 3.61
CA PRO A 21 9.37 -14.68 3.81
C PRO A 21 8.68 -13.55 4.56
N VAL A 22 7.45 -13.21 4.15
CA VAL A 22 6.69 -12.08 4.74
C VAL A 22 5.46 -12.53 5.51
N ALA A 23 5.38 -13.80 5.92
CA ALA A 23 4.25 -14.26 6.73
C ALA A 23 4.06 -13.35 7.97
N PRO A 24 2.81 -12.94 8.33
CA PRO A 24 1.52 -13.43 7.83
C PRO A 24 0.97 -12.67 6.60
N CYS A 25 1.79 -12.01 5.80
CA CYS A 25 1.39 -11.34 4.57
C CYS A 25 1.03 -12.35 3.48
N GLU A 26 -0.15 -12.22 2.92
CA GLU A 26 -0.55 -12.96 1.71
C GLU A 26 -0.76 -11.96 0.57
N GLY A 27 -0.09 -12.23 -0.55
CA GLY A 27 -0.14 -11.36 -1.73
C GLY A 27 0.41 -9.94 -1.45
N PRO A 28 1.73 -9.78 -1.19
CA PRO A 28 2.34 -8.46 -1.04
C PRO A 28 2.13 -7.64 -2.30
N ARG A 29 1.72 -6.36 -2.15
CA ARG A 29 1.34 -5.47 -3.26
C ARG A 29 2.03 -4.12 -3.22
N THR A 30 2.14 -3.53 -2.03
CA THR A 30 2.66 -2.17 -1.86
C THR A 30 3.84 -2.16 -0.92
N MET A 31 4.68 -1.14 -1.02
CA MET A 31 5.80 -0.98 -0.11
C MET A 31 6.11 0.50 0.11
N ALA A 32 6.26 0.88 1.38
CA ALA A 32 6.91 2.13 1.78
C ALA A 32 8.12 1.82 2.65
N VAL A 33 9.01 2.80 2.83
CA VAL A 33 10.30 2.59 3.51
C VAL A 33 10.57 3.70 4.52
N ASP A 34 10.86 3.32 5.75
CA ASP A 34 11.52 4.18 6.73
C ASP A 34 13.03 3.91 6.66
N GLN A 35 13.74 4.79 5.97
CA GLN A 35 15.19 4.66 5.78
C GLN A 35 15.95 4.88 7.09
N ASN A 36 15.44 5.72 8.00
CA ASN A 36 16.14 6.07 9.24
C ASN A 36 16.20 4.90 10.22
N ASN A 37 15.13 4.13 10.32
CA ASN A 37 15.04 2.97 11.22
C ASN A 37 15.17 1.63 10.49
N GLY A 38 15.36 1.63 9.18
CA GLY A 38 15.47 0.42 8.38
C GLY A 38 14.19 -0.44 8.43
N ARG A 39 13.02 0.14 8.17
CA ARG A 39 11.74 -0.58 8.16
C ARG A 39 11.10 -0.57 6.79
N LEU A 40 10.58 -1.72 6.39
CA LEU A 40 9.76 -1.88 5.18
C LEU A 40 8.30 -2.08 5.60
N PHE A 41 7.40 -1.28 5.04
CA PHE A 41 5.96 -1.35 5.29
C PHE A 41 5.30 -1.99 4.07
N ILE A 42 4.78 -3.21 4.21
CA ILE A 42 4.28 -4.02 3.10
C ILE A 42 2.77 -4.21 3.23
N GLY A 43 2.02 -3.62 2.32
CA GLY A 43 0.58 -3.82 2.22
C GLY A 43 0.25 -5.13 1.50
N CYS A 44 -0.62 -5.95 2.09
CA CYS A 44 -0.91 -7.32 1.68
C CYS A 44 -2.37 -7.50 1.29
N ALA A 45 -2.63 -8.37 0.31
CA ALA A 45 -3.98 -8.64 -0.19
C ALA A 45 -4.94 -9.18 0.89
N ASN A 46 -4.40 -9.84 1.92
CA ASN A 46 -5.18 -10.34 3.06
C ASN A 46 -5.45 -9.26 4.13
N ARG A 47 -5.50 -7.97 3.73
CA ARG A 47 -5.90 -6.83 4.56
C ARG A 47 -4.99 -6.62 5.78
N ARG A 48 -3.71 -6.79 5.57
CA ARG A 48 -2.67 -6.54 6.57
C ARG A 48 -1.56 -5.67 5.99
N MET A 49 -1.00 -4.82 6.82
CA MET A 49 0.34 -4.30 6.60
C MET A 49 1.29 -5.08 7.49
N VAL A 50 2.35 -5.61 6.90
CA VAL A 50 3.44 -6.29 7.61
C VAL A 50 4.66 -5.39 7.59
N ILE A 51 5.29 -5.27 8.73
CA ILE A 51 6.50 -4.44 8.92
C ILE A 51 7.70 -5.37 9.06
N LEU A 52 8.72 -5.15 8.22
CA LEU A 52 9.97 -5.91 8.24
C LEU A 52 11.15 -5.03 8.60
N ASP A 53 12.14 -5.66 9.18
CA ASP A 53 13.50 -5.13 9.27
C ASP A 53 14.19 -5.28 7.90
N SER A 54 14.64 -4.16 7.32
CA SER A 54 15.23 -4.12 5.98
C SER A 54 16.65 -4.69 5.92
N THR A 55 17.27 -5.02 7.06
CA THR A 55 18.63 -5.56 7.11
C THR A 55 18.64 -7.09 7.07
N ASN A 56 17.63 -7.72 7.62
CA ASN A 56 17.59 -9.17 7.81
C ASN A 56 16.26 -9.85 7.43
N GLY A 57 15.22 -9.06 7.06
CA GLY A 57 13.92 -9.57 6.65
C GLY A 57 13.04 -10.09 7.79
N ARG A 58 13.43 -9.85 9.05
CA ARG A 58 12.62 -10.26 10.21
C ARG A 58 11.31 -9.47 10.25
N VAL A 59 10.20 -10.18 10.40
CA VAL A 59 8.89 -9.55 10.64
C VAL A 59 8.88 -8.96 12.04
N ILE A 60 8.60 -7.65 12.14
CA ILE A 60 8.56 -6.88 13.38
C ILE A 60 7.12 -6.82 13.92
N ALA A 61 6.18 -6.47 13.05
CA ALA A 61 4.79 -6.27 13.42
C ALA A 61 3.84 -6.56 12.25
N SER A 62 2.55 -6.67 12.56
CA SER A 62 1.49 -6.73 11.58
C SER A 62 0.26 -6.01 12.11
N VAL A 63 -0.31 -5.10 11.31
CA VAL A 63 -1.52 -4.34 11.63
C VAL A 63 -2.59 -4.50 10.56
N PRO A 64 -3.88 -4.38 10.88
CA PRO A 64 -4.95 -4.44 9.88
C PRO A 64 -4.95 -3.19 9.00
N ILE A 65 -5.37 -3.35 7.72
CA ILE A 65 -5.60 -2.27 6.74
C ILE A 65 -6.87 -2.57 5.94
N GLY A 66 -7.29 -1.62 5.09
CA GLY A 66 -8.40 -1.82 4.15
C GLY A 66 -8.14 -2.92 3.11
N ALA A 67 -9.15 -3.24 2.33
CA ALA A 67 -9.07 -4.29 1.32
C ALA A 67 -8.46 -3.77 0.00
N GLY A 68 -7.59 -4.59 -0.59
CA GLY A 68 -6.96 -4.29 -1.88
C GLY A 68 -5.99 -3.11 -1.82
N PRO A 69 -4.95 -3.15 -0.96
CA PRO A 69 -3.94 -2.11 -0.92
C PRO A 69 -3.28 -1.96 -2.30
N ASP A 70 -3.06 -0.72 -2.73
CA ASP A 70 -2.55 -0.42 -4.07
C ASP A 70 -1.34 0.50 -4.06
N ASP A 71 -1.25 1.39 -3.07
CA ASP A 71 -0.08 2.24 -2.85
C ASP A 71 0.17 2.46 -1.36
N SER A 72 1.41 2.80 -1.01
CA SER A 72 1.81 3.12 0.37
C SER A 72 2.87 4.20 0.39
N ALA A 73 2.76 5.11 1.35
CA ALA A 73 3.73 6.18 1.60
C ALA A 73 4.04 6.29 3.10
N TYR A 74 5.21 6.82 3.41
CA TYR A 74 5.65 7.08 4.77
C TYR A 74 6.14 8.52 4.92
N ASP A 75 5.66 9.18 5.97
CA ASP A 75 6.14 10.50 6.39
C ASP A 75 7.06 10.34 7.61
N PRO A 76 8.37 10.58 7.47
CA PRO A 76 9.32 10.43 8.56
C PRO A 76 9.20 11.50 9.67
N GLU A 77 8.58 12.65 9.37
CA GLU A 77 8.40 13.73 10.34
C GLU A 77 7.25 13.41 11.29
N THR A 78 6.09 13.03 10.76
CA THR A 78 4.92 12.64 11.56
C THR A 78 4.96 11.19 12.01
N ARG A 79 5.82 10.38 11.39
CA ARG A 79 5.90 8.92 11.55
C ARG A 79 4.59 8.21 11.23
N LEU A 80 3.90 8.72 10.21
CA LEU A 80 2.67 8.13 9.69
C LEU A 80 2.93 7.34 8.43
N ILE A 81 2.33 6.16 8.37
CA ILE A 81 2.28 5.32 7.18
C ILE A 81 0.86 5.41 6.63
N TYR A 82 0.76 5.69 5.35
CA TYR A 82 -0.50 5.76 4.62
C TYR A 82 -0.57 4.60 3.63
N THR A 83 -1.73 3.97 3.51
CA THR A 83 -1.97 3.02 2.43
C THR A 83 -3.36 3.22 1.83
N SER A 84 -3.40 3.46 0.52
CA SER A 84 -4.64 3.55 -0.24
C SER A 84 -5.16 2.15 -0.55
N ASN A 85 -6.46 1.96 -0.40
CA ASN A 85 -7.11 0.66 -0.54
C ASN A 85 -8.20 0.72 -1.60
N GLY A 86 -8.31 -0.33 -2.39
CA GLY A 86 -9.30 -0.44 -3.48
C GLY A 86 -10.76 -0.45 -3.01
N ASP A 87 -11.00 -0.71 -1.74
CA ASP A 87 -12.32 -0.65 -1.11
C ASP A 87 -12.82 0.79 -0.86
N GLY A 88 -12.02 1.80 -1.20
CA GLY A 88 -12.37 3.21 -1.01
C GLY A 88 -12.00 3.72 0.37
N THR A 89 -10.88 3.26 0.90
CA THR A 89 -10.34 3.75 2.16
C THR A 89 -8.85 4.10 2.05
N VAL A 90 -8.37 4.95 2.95
CA VAL A 90 -6.95 5.12 3.28
C VAL A 90 -6.77 4.70 4.73
N SER A 91 -5.92 3.72 4.98
CA SER A 91 -5.51 3.36 6.33
C SER A 91 -4.30 4.20 6.74
N ILE A 92 -4.39 4.82 7.91
CA ILE A 92 -3.33 5.64 8.51
C ILE A 92 -2.81 4.90 9.73
N ILE A 93 -1.52 4.59 9.72
CA ILE A 93 -0.86 3.80 10.77
C ILE A 93 0.19 4.67 11.43
N GLN A 94 0.18 4.74 12.75
CA GLN A 94 1.19 5.42 13.55
C GLN A 94 2.34 4.47 13.85
N GLN A 95 3.55 4.90 13.52
CA GLN A 95 4.77 4.30 14.04
C GLN A 95 5.07 4.94 15.40
N GLU A 96 4.70 4.29 16.49
CA GLU A 96 4.94 4.78 17.87
C GLU A 96 6.43 4.67 18.23
N SER A 97 7.04 3.57 17.78
CA SER A 97 8.49 3.33 17.84
C SER A 97 8.90 2.49 16.62
N PRO A 98 10.20 2.26 16.36
CA PRO A 98 10.65 1.38 15.26
C PRO A 98 10.05 -0.03 15.29
N ASP A 99 9.56 -0.49 16.44
CA ASP A 99 9.06 -1.84 16.64
C ASP A 99 7.58 -1.88 17.07
N ARG A 100 6.91 -0.71 17.20
CA ARG A 100 5.52 -0.64 17.66
C ARG A 100 4.66 0.24 16.77
N TYR A 101 3.52 -0.30 16.34
CA TYR A 101 2.61 0.29 15.37
C TYR A 101 1.17 0.11 15.79
N SER A 102 0.34 1.13 15.55
CA SER A 102 -1.10 1.09 15.75
C SER A 102 -1.83 1.72 14.58
N VAL A 103 -3.03 1.24 14.30
CA VAL A 103 -3.91 1.92 13.34
C VAL A 103 -4.47 3.17 14.02
N LEU A 104 -4.11 4.33 13.47
CA LEU A 104 -4.58 5.61 13.97
C LEU A 104 -6.01 5.88 13.47
N GLU A 105 -6.22 5.71 12.17
CA GLU A 105 -7.50 6.00 11.52
C GLU A 105 -7.66 5.21 10.22
N THR A 106 -8.91 5.05 9.79
CA THR A 106 -9.27 4.61 8.44
C THR A 106 -10.23 5.62 7.82
N VAL A 107 -9.70 6.44 6.92
CA VAL A 107 -10.44 7.50 6.23
C VAL A 107 -11.22 6.91 5.07
N LYS A 108 -12.50 7.26 4.94
CA LYS A 108 -13.29 6.92 3.75
C LYS A 108 -12.92 7.84 2.60
N THR A 109 -12.67 7.24 1.45
CA THR A 109 -12.43 7.92 0.18
C THR A 109 -13.49 7.49 -0.84
N ALA A 110 -13.09 7.17 -2.06
CA ALA A 110 -14.00 6.63 -3.06
C ALA A 110 -13.49 5.27 -3.57
N PRO A 111 -14.36 4.28 -3.79
CA PRO A 111 -13.97 3.01 -4.38
C PRO A 111 -13.22 3.22 -5.70
N GLY A 112 -12.03 2.64 -5.83
CA GLY A 112 -11.18 2.82 -7.00
C GLY A 112 -10.17 3.97 -6.95
N ALA A 113 -10.23 4.86 -5.95
CA ALA A 113 -9.16 5.82 -5.62
C ALA A 113 -7.99 5.06 -4.96
N ARG A 114 -7.08 4.56 -5.77
CA ARG A 114 -6.13 3.52 -5.35
C ARG A 114 -4.68 3.99 -5.38
N ASN A 115 -4.26 4.63 -6.47
CA ASN A 115 -2.94 5.25 -6.53
C ASN A 115 -2.89 6.45 -5.58
N MET A 116 -1.73 6.72 -5.03
CA MET A 116 -1.60 7.78 -4.04
C MET A 116 -0.27 8.52 -4.23
N ALA A 117 -0.31 9.83 -4.01
CA ALA A 117 0.89 10.63 -3.80
C ALA A 117 0.78 11.34 -2.44
N LEU A 118 1.89 11.41 -1.71
CA LEU A 118 2.00 12.15 -0.46
C LEU A 118 2.93 13.34 -0.66
N ASP A 119 2.43 14.55 -0.40
CA ASP A 119 3.28 15.74 -0.29
C ASP A 119 3.78 15.87 1.16
N LEU A 120 5.05 15.60 1.36
CA LEU A 120 5.69 15.66 2.67
C LEU A 120 5.75 17.08 3.25
N LYS A 121 5.64 18.12 2.43
CA LYS A 121 5.66 19.51 2.88
C LYS A 121 4.30 19.97 3.41
N THR A 122 3.24 19.70 2.64
CA THR A 122 1.88 20.12 2.99
C THR A 122 1.12 19.06 3.79
N LYS A 123 1.67 17.85 3.90
CA LYS A 123 1.05 16.67 4.53
C LYS A 123 -0.28 16.28 3.85
N GLN A 124 -0.40 16.60 2.57
CA GLN A 124 -1.58 16.28 1.79
C GLN A 124 -1.39 14.98 1.01
N ILE A 125 -2.47 14.23 0.91
CA ILE A 125 -2.56 13.00 0.12
C ILE A 125 -3.43 13.29 -1.11
N PHE A 126 -2.96 12.89 -2.27
CA PHE A 126 -3.63 13.05 -3.55
C PHE A 126 -4.00 11.67 -4.10
N LEU A 127 -5.27 11.46 -4.39
CA LEU A 127 -5.81 10.20 -4.91
C LEU A 127 -6.52 10.45 -6.25
N PRO A 128 -5.92 10.07 -7.38
CA PRO A 128 -6.59 10.17 -8.68
C PRO A 128 -7.74 9.16 -8.79
N LEU A 129 -8.84 9.60 -9.35
CA LEU A 129 -10.05 8.82 -9.54
C LEU A 129 -10.70 9.17 -10.88
N SER A 130 -11.30 8.17 -11.52
CA SER A 130 -12.26 8.34 -12.62
C SER A 130 -13.40 7.38 -12.43
N ASP A 131 -14.60 7.80 -12.76
CA ASP A 131 -15.76 6.91 -12.75
C ASP A 131 -15.62 5.82 -13.81
N ARG A 132 -16.24 4.68 -13.54
CA ARG A 132 -16.29 3.55 -14.47
C ARG A 132 -17.71 3.19 -14.78
N GLY A 133 -17.96 2.87 -16.03
CA GLY A 133 -19.21 2.28 -16.46
C GLY A 133 -19.41 0.87 -15.87
N PRO A 134 -20.55 0.25 -16.15
CA PRO A 134 -20.81 -1.12 -15.72
C PRO A 134 -19.75 -2.08 -16.29
N PRO A 135 -19.33 -3.08 -15.50
CA PRO A 135 -18.38 -4.08 -16.01
C PRO A 135 -19.03 -4.90 -17.10
N PRO A 136 -18.30 -5.28 -18.16
CA PRO A 136 -18.78 -6.23 -19.15
C PRO A 136 -18.95 -7.63 -18.52
N PRO A 137 -19.68 -8.54 -19.17
CA PRO A 137 -19.85 -9.90 -18.68
C PRO A 137 -18.47 -10.58 -18.45
N PRO A 138 -18.33 -11.38 -17.38
CA PRO A 138 -17.12 -12.15 -17.14
C PRO A 138 -16.82 -13.12 -18.28
N THR A 139 -15.53 -13.33 -18.57
CA THR A 139 -15.05 -14.33 -19.53
C THR A 139 -14.00 -15.22 -18.85
N ALA A 140 -13.65 -16.33 -19.47
CA ALA A 140 -12.61 -17.22 -18.95
C ALA A 140 -11.24 -16.49 -18.83
N GLN A 141 -10.95 -15.54 -19.73
CA GLN A 141 -9.73 -14.74 -19.74
C GLN A 141 -9.79 -13.55 -18.79
N ALA A 142 -11.00 -13.04 -18.49
CA ALA A 142 -11.26 -11.91 -17.60
C ALA A 142 -12.42 -12.25 -16.64
N PRO A 143 -12.19 -13.04 -15.58
CA PRO A 143 -13.24 -13.48 -14.66
C PRO A 143 -13.81 -12.34 -13.82
N ASN A 144 -13.07 -11.23 -13.64
CA ASN A 144 -13.49 -10.03 -12.90
C ASN A 144 -13.18 -8.77 -13.74
N PRO A 145 -13.92 -8.55 -14.84
CA PRO A 145 -13.65 -7.41 -15.70
C PRO A 145 -14.04 -6.10 -15.00
N ARG A 146 -13.35 -5.01 -15.35
CA ARG A 146 -13.70 -3.67 -14.89
C ARG A 146 -14.41 -2.91 -16.01
N GLY A 147 -15.37 -2.07 -15.65
CA GLY A 147 -15.99 -1.14 -16.57
C GLY A 147 -14.98 -0.17 -17.17
N ALA A 148 -15.25 0.31 -18.37
CA ALA A 148 -14.44 1.35 -19.01
C ALA A 148 -14.51 2.67 -18.22
N PHE A 149 -13.47 3.47 -18.29
CA PHE A 149 -13.50 4.82 -17.74
C PHE A 149 -14.52 5.69 -18.47
N ILE A 150 -15.26 6.50 -17.72
CA ILE A 150 -16.20 7.48 -18.27
C ILE A 150 -15.41 8.76 -18.58
N PRO A 151 -15.36 9.22 -19.83
CA PRO A 151 -14.67 10.45 -20.20
C PRO A 151 -15.18 11.66 -19.42
N GLY A 152 -14.28 12.57 -19.01
CA GLY A 152 -14.63 13.81 -18.29
C GLY A 152 -14.90 13.65 -16.81
N THR A 153 -14.75 12.43 -16.23
CA THR A 153 -15.00 12.19 -14.79
C THR A 153 -13.70 12.13 -13.98
N PHE A 154 -12.54 12.38 -14.61
CA PHE A 154 -11.27 12.39 -13.88
C PHE A 154 -11.26 13.51 -12.84
N GLN A 155 -10.89 13.15 -11.61
CA GLN A 155 -10.74 14.04 -10.48
C GLN A 155 -9.58 13.59 -9.59
N ILE A 156 -9.07 14.50 -8.77
CA ILE A 156 -8.10 14.21 -7.73
C ILE A 156 -8.74 14.54 -6.39
N LEU A 157 -8.91 13.53 -5.55
CA LEU A 157 -9.31 13.73 -4.17
C LEU A 157 -8.08 14.20 -3.38
N VAL A 158 -8.25 15.25 -2.56
CA VAL A 158 -7.19 15.80 -1.72
C VAL A 158 -7.62 15.71 -0.28
N PHE A 159 -6.80 15.05 0.53
CA PHE A 159 -6.98 14.94 1.97
C PHE A 159 -5.76 15.57 2.64
N GLY A 160 -6.00 16.41 3.64
CA GLY A 160 -4.98 17.01 4.50
C GLY A 160 -5.29 16.76 5.96
N MET A 161 -4.27 16.88 6.80
CA MET A 161 -4.43 16.95 8.25
C MET A 161 -4.74 18.39 8.68
#